data_a24bf2f2fb9b4494da8ce2f2f7ff18af
#
_entry.id   a24bf2f2fb9b4494da8ce2f2f7ff18af
#
_cell.length_a   1.000
_cell.length_b   1.000
_cell.length_c   1.000
_cell.angle_alpha   90.00
_cell.angle_beta   90.00
_cell.angle_gamma   90.00
#
_symmetry.space_group_name_H-M   'P 1'
#
loop_
_entity.id
_entity.type
_entity.pdbx_description
1 polymer ?
#
loop_
_entity_poly.entity_id
_entity_poly.type
_entity_poly.pdbx_seq_one_letter_code
_entity_poly.pdbx_strand_id
1 'polypeptide(L)'
;RENILGGRGQGFNMGQHRLAYGRLRHGMHNVAMAQRALDLAAAHVVQRETFGKRLADRQGVRWMMADCAAEIYKARLMLLHIAYKAEKGMDLRQENGIAKVFLANMVHQVVDTAIQLHGALGYSHDTPLARWYTGIRSQRLVDGPDEVHRWRTGANVIKAFEKYGTTASACGGELFE
;
A
#
# COMPACT_ATOMS: atom_id res chain seq x y z
N ARG A 1 -40.10 2.10 2.58
CA ARG A 1 -39.53 1.58 1.29
C ARG A 1 -38.61 2.62 0.62
N GLU A 2 -38.81 3.90 0.88
CA GLU A 2 -38.07 5.01 0.28
C GLU A 2 -36.60 5.09 0.70
N ASN A 3 -36.20 4.48 1.83
CA ASN A 3 -34.81 4.48 2.35
C ASN A 3 -33.99 3.27 1.90
N ILE A 4 -34.45 2.47 0.93
CA ILE A 4 -33.69 1.34 0.40
C ILE A 4 -32.82 1.82 -0.75
N LEU A 5 -31.49 1.85 -0.53
CA LEU A 5 -30.52 2.17 -1.58
C LEU A 5 -30.37 1.01 -2.56
N GLY A 6 -30.47 1.29 -3.86
CA GLY A 6 -30.23 0.32 -4.93
C GLY A 6 -31.28 -0.78 -5.11
N GLY A 7 -32.30 -0.84 -4.24
CA GLY A 7 -33.34 -1.86 -4.29
C GLY A 7 -33.05 -3.10 -3.43
N ARG A 8 -34.06 -3.99 -3.30
CA ARG A 8 -33.94 -5.23 -2.52
C ARG A 8 -32.90 -6.18 -3.14
N GLY A 9 -32.08 -6.81 -2.31
CA GLY A 9 -31.05 -7.75 -2.73
C GLY A 9 -29.74 -7.10 -3.25
N GLN A 10 -29.66 -5.76 -3.40
CA GLN A 10 -28.49 -5.07 -3.95
C GLN A 10 -27.44 -4.66 -2.90
N GLY A 11 -27.64 -4.94 -1.62
CA GLY A 11 -26.76 -4.52 -0.54
C GLY A 11 -25.28 -4.92 -0.73
N PHE A 12 -25.04 -6.16 -1.18
CA PHE A 12 -23.67 -6.63 -1.46
C PHE A 12 -23.00 -5.83 -2.59
N ASN A 13 -23.71 -5.61 -3.71
CA ASN A 13 -23.20 -4.85 -4.84
C ASN A 13 -22.87 -3.40 -4.46
N MET A 14 -23.76 -2.77 -3.69
CA MET A 14 -23.55 -1.42 -3.16
C MET A 14 -22.32 -1.37 -2.23
N GLY A 15 -22.17 -2.39 -1.37
CA GLY A 15 -21.00 -2.54 -0.51
C GLY A 15 -19.71 -2.68 -1.31
N GLN A 16 -19.67 -3.50 -2.35
CA GLN A 16 -18.50 -3.68 -3.20
C GLN A 16 -18.09 -2.39 -3.94
N HIS A 17 -19.09 -1.64 -4.45
CA HIS A 17 -18.84 -0.35 -5.09
C HIS A 17 -18.16 0.64 -4.12
N ARG A 18 -18.70 0.78 -2.90
CA ARG A 18 -18.09 1.62 -1.85
C ARG A 18 -16.68 1.17 -1.50
N LEU A 19 -16.45 -0.15 -1.37
CA LEU A 19 -15.15 -0.71 -1.00
C LEU A 19 -14.07 -0.47 -2.07
N ALA A 20 -14.44 -0.38 -3.35
CA ALA A 20 -13.48 -0.08 -4.41
C ALA A 20 -12.81 1.27 -4.19
N TYR A 21 -13.59 2.32 -3.93
CA TYR A 21 -13.08 3.67 -3.62
C TYR A 21 -12.46 3.75 -2.22
N GLY A 22 -13.00 2.99 -1.25
CA GLY A 22 -12.43 2.88 0.09
C GLY A 22 -10.99 2.39 0.07
N ARG A 23 -10.70 1.36 -0.73
CA ARG A 23 -9.34 0.81 -0.89
C ARG A 23 -8.37 1.80 -1.51
N LEU A 24 -8.80 2.57 -2.51
CA LEU A 24 -7.99 3.64 -3.09
C LEU A 24 -7.64 4.71 -2.04
N ARG A 25 -8.62 5.14 -1.23
CA ARG A 25 -8.40 6.09 -0.13
C ARG A 25 -7.42 5.55 0.92
N HIS A 26 -7.56 4.29 1.33
CA HIS A 26 -6.61 3.64 2.25
C HIS A 26 -5.21 3.57 1.65
N GLY A 27 -5.11 3.30 0.35
CA GLY A 27 -3.83 3.31 -0.36
C GLY A 27 -3.13 4.67 -0.32
N MET A 28 -3.86 5.76 -0.59
CA MET A 28 -3.32 7.12 -0.51
C MET A 28 -2.84 7.46 0.91
N HIS A 29 -3.61 7.09 1.94
CA HIS A 29 -3.21 7.26 3.33
C HIS A 29 -1.93 6.47 3.66
N ASN A 30 -1.82 5.23 3.19
CA ASN A 30 -0.64 4.39 3.41
C ASN A 30 0.61 4.99 2.75
N VAL A 31 0.51 5.51 1.54
CA VAL A 31 1.63 6.19 0.86
C VAL A 31 2.03 7.46 1.59
N ALA A 32 1.07 8.28 2.04
CA ALA A 32 1.36 9.50 2.80
C ALA A 32 2.05 9.19 4.13
N MET A 33 1.60 8.16 4.84
CA MET A 33 2.21 7.70 6.09
C MET A 33 3.62 7.16 5.87
N ALA A 34 3.83 6.33 4.83
CA ALA A 34 5.15 5.81 4.48
C ALA A 34 6.12 6.93 4.13
N GLN A 35 5.69 7.94 3.33
CA GLN A 35 6.50 9.11 3.03
C GLN A 35 6.89 9.85 4.32
N ARG A 36 5.93 10.09 5.21
CA ARG A 36 6.20 10.79 6.47
C ARG A 36 7.15 10.01 7.38
N ALA A 37 7.02 8.69 7.44
CA ALA A 37 7.94 7.83 8.19
C ALA A 37 9.37 7.90 7.63
N LEU A 38 9.51 7.90 6.29
CA LEU A 38 10.81 8.05 5.62
C LEU A 38 11.42 9.41 5.88
N ASP A 39 10.63 10.50 5.89
CA ASP A 39 11.10 11.86 6.20
C ASP A 39 11.60 11.94 7.65
N LEU A 40 10.90 11.33 8.61
CA LEU A 40 11.34 11.25 10.01
C LEU A 40 12.65 10.47 10.14
N ALA A 41 12.76 9.33 9.44
CA ALA A 41 13.99 8.54 9.41
C ALA A 41 15.15 9.34 8.80
N ALA A 42 14.93 10.04 7.69
CA ALA A 42 15.93 10.89 7.06
C ALA A 42 16.43 12.00 8.01
N ALA A 43 15.51 12.71 8.67
CA ALA A 43 15.85 13.73 9.66
C ALA A 43 16.70 13.16 10.81
N HIS A 44 16.33 11.96 11.29
CA HIS A 44 17.07 11.30 12.37
C HIS A 44 18.49 10.88 11.95
N VAL A 45 18.64 10.20 10.81
CA VAL A 45 19.94 9.63 10.40
C VAL A 45 20.98 10.69 10.03
N VAL A 46 20.56 11.91 9.62
CA VAL A 46 21.50 13.01 9.34
C VAL A 46 22.02 13.68 10.60
N GLN A 47 21.30 13.56 11.72
CA GLN A 47 21.66 14.18 13.01
C GLN A 47 22.33 13.18 13.96
N ARG A 48 21.94 11.91 13.91
CA ARG A 48 22.39 10.89 14.86
C ARG A 48 23.78 10.40 14.51
N GLU A 49 24.67 10.49 15.47
CA GLU A 49 26.02 9.93 15.40
C GLU A 49 26.18 8.72 16.29
N THR A 50 26.89 7.70 15.79
CA THR A 50 27.27 6.49 16.52
C THR A 50 28.67 6.05 16.06
N PHE A 51 29.52 5.63 17.00
CA PHE A 51 30.90 5.20 16.67
C PHE A 51 31.65 6.19 15.77
N GLY A 52 31.55 7.47 16.09
CA GLY A 52 32.30 8.55 15.41
C GLY A 52 31.86 8.92 14.01
N LYS A 53 30.67 8.44 13.56
CA LYS A 53 30.09 8.76 12.23
C LYS A 53 28.59 8.93 12.32
N ARG A 54 28.03 9.82 11.47
CA ARG A 54 26.58 9.94 11.32
C ARG A 54 26.01 8.63 10.77
N LEU A 55 24.77 8.31 11.15
CA LEU A 55 24.06 7.17 10.57
C LEU A 55 23.92 7.31 9.05
N ALA A 56 23.68 8.52 8.55
CA ALA A 56 23.58 8.83 7.12
C ALA A 56 24.84 8.47 6.31
N ASP A 57 26.01 8.35 6.94
CA ASP A 57 27.28 8.04 6.27
C ASP A 57 27.56 6.52 6.22
N ARG A 58 26.64 5.72 6.74
CA ARG A 58 26.76 4.26 6.74
C ARG A 58 26.05 3.66 5.54
N GLN A 59 26.72 2.78 4.81
CA GLN A 59 26.22 2.16 3.59
C GLN A 59 24.90 1.40 3.83
N GLY A 60 24.82 0.60 4.90
CA GLY A 60 23.60 -0.14 5.23
C GLY A 60 22.37 0.77 5.46
N VAL A 61 22.57 1.92 6.09
CA VAL A 61 21.50 2.92 6.27
C VAL A 61 21.04 3.46 4.92
N ARG A 62 21.97 3.77 4.01
CA ARG A 62 21.65 4.26 2.66
C ARG A 62 20.86 3.24 1.85
N TRP A 63 21.17 1.94 1.97
CA TRP A 63 20.40 0.88 1.34
C TRP A 63 18.96 0.82 1.88
N MET A 64 18.79 0.84 3.19
CA MET A 64 17.46 0.86 3.81
C MET A 64 16.62 2.05 3.32
N MET A 65 17.22 3.24 3.21
CA MET A 65 16.54 4.44 2.70
C MET A 65 16.18 4.31 1.22
N ALA A 66 17.07 3.74 0.40
CA ALA A 66 16.82 3.52 -1.03
C ALA A 66 15.69 2.52 -1.26
N ASP A 67 15.66 1.42 -0.52
CA ASP A 67 14.59 0.42 -0.60
C ASP A 67 13.23 1.04 -0.24
N CYS A 68 13.15 1.81 0.84
CA CYS A 68 11.92 2.52 1.21
C CYS A 68 11.47 3.50 0.11
N ALA A 69 12.39 4.26 -0.47
CA ALA A 69 12.07 5.21 -1.53
C ALA A 69 11.53 4.49 -2.77
N ALA A 70 12.13 3.36 -3.17
CA ALA A 70 11.68 2.55 -4.30
C ALA A 70 10.27 1.98 -4.06
N GLU A 71 9.99 1.48 -2.86
CA GLU A 71 8.66 0.95 -2.50
C GLU A 71 7.58 2.05 -2.54
N ILE A 72 7.87 3.23 -2.01
CA ILE A 72 6.94 4.38 -2.06
C ILE A 72 6.71 4.83 -3.50
N TYR A 73 7.74 4.85 -4.35
CA TYR A 73 7.63 5.23 -5.75
C TYR A 73 6.71 4.26 -6.51
N LYS A 74 6.93 2.94 -6.39
CA LYS A 74 6.05 1.91 -6.96
C LYS A 74 4.60 2.08 -6.49
N ALA A 75 4.41 2.33 -5.20
CA ALA A 75 3.10 2.53 -4.60
C ALA A 75 2.35 3.73 -5.21
N ARG A 76 3.04 4.84 -5.44
CA ARG A 76 2.45 6.03 -6.08
C ARG A 76 2.02 5.76 -7.50
N LEU A 77 2.86 5.11 -8.31
CA LEU A 77 2.52 4.76 -9.69
C LEU A 77 1.29 3.85 -9.75
N MET A 78 1.23 2.85 -8.86
CA MET A 78 0.08 1.96 -8.76
C MET A 78 -1.22 2.71 -8.44
N LEU A 79 -1.18 3.65 -7.49
CA LEU A 79 -2.35 4.47 -7.14
C LEU A 79 -2.77 5.41 -8.27
N LEU A 80 -1.81 6.03 -8.97
CA LEU A 80 -2.10 6.87 -10.12
C LEU A 80 -2.76 6.08 -11.25
N HIS A 81 -2.29 4.86 -11.50
CA HIS A 81 -2.92 3.96 -12.48
C HIS A 81 -4.37 3.63 -12.09
N ILE A 82 -4.61 3.25 -10.84
CA ILE A 82 -5.96 2.94 -10.36
C ILE A 82 -6.86 4.18 -10.44
N ALA A 83 -6.36 5.36 -10.09
CA ALA A 83 -7.11 6.61 -10.19
C ALA A 83 -7.47 6.95 -11.64
N TYR A 84 -6.53 6.76 -12.57
CA TYR A 84 -6.79 6.90 -14.01
C TYR A 84 -7.89 5.96 -14.50
N LYS A 85 -7.84 4.67 -14.15
CA LYS A 85 -8.88 3.69 -14.49
C LYS A 85 -10.23 4.07 -13.89
N ALA A 86 -10.24 4.57 -12.65
CA ALA A 86 -11.45 5.03 -11.98
C ALA A 86 -12.10 6.22 -12.71
N GLU A 87 -11.30 7.19 -13.16
CA GLU A 87 -11.76 8.34 -13.94
C GLU A 87 -12.37 7.91 -15.28
N LYS A 88 -11.81 6.88 -15.92
CA LYS A 88 -12.34 6.30 -17.17
C LYS A 88 -13.52 5.36 -16.96
N GLY A 89 -13.99 5.13 -15.75
CA GLY A 89 -15.08 4.20 -15.45
C GLY A 89 -14.75 2.73 -15.69
N MET A 90 -13.47 2.38 -15.73
CA MET A 90 -12.99 1.00 -15.97
C MET A 90 -13.16 0.12 -14.72
N ASP A 91 -13.13 -1.21 -14.91
CA ASP A 91 -13.14 -2.15 -13.78
C ASP A 91 -11.83 -2.08 -12.99
N LEU A 92 -11.95 -1.88 -11.67
CA LEU A 92 -10.84 -1.70 -10.74
C LEU A 92 -10.57 -2.93 -9.87
N ARG A 93 -11.32 -4.02 -10.05
CA ARG A 93 -11.33 -5.14 -9.09
C ARG A 93 -9.99 -5.85 -9.01
N GLN A 94 -9.30 -5.98 -10.14
CA GLN A 94 -7.99 -6.65 -10.20
C GLN A 94 -6.91 -5.76 -9.57
N GLU A 95 -6.77 -4.53 -10.03
CA GLU A 95 -5.76 -3.59 -9.55
C GLU A 95 -5.94 -3.24 -8.08
N ASN A 96 -7.18 -3.03 -7.64
CA ASN A 96 -7.49 -2.81 -6.22
C ASN A 96 -7.11 -4.02 -5.34
N GLY A 97 -7.27 -5.23 -5.84
CA GLY A 97 -6.85 -6.44 -5.14
C GLY A 97 -5.33 -6.51 -4.96
N ILE A 98 -4.59 -6.26 -6.04
CA ILE A 98 -3.12 -6.20 -6.05
C ILE A 98 -2.63 -5.07 -5.13
N ALA A 99 -3.16 -3.87 -5.36
CA ALA A 99 -2.74 -2.67 -4.64
C ALA A 99 -2.99 -2.77 -3.13
N LYS A 100 -4.16 -3.31 -2.71
CA LYS A 100 -4.49 -3.47 -1.29
C LYS A 100 -3.43 -4.28 -0.56
N VAL A 101 -3.01 -5.40 -1.13
CA VAL A 101 -1.97 -6.26 -0.52
C VAL A 101 -0.62 -5.57 -0.53
N PHE A 102 -0.22 -5.01 -1.67
CA PHE A 102 1.07 -4.35 -1.81
C PHE A 102 1.21 -3.14 -0.87
N LEU A 103 0.23 -2.24 -0.88
CA LEU A 103 0.28 -0.98 -0.12
C LEU A 103 0.24 -1.20 1.40
N ALA A 104 -0.51 -2.21 1.87
CA ALA A 104 -0.55 -2.56 3.28
C ALA A 104 0.79 -3.14 3.78
N ASN A 105 1.46 -3.93 2.96
CA ASN A 105 2.78 -4.48 3.30
C ASN A 105 3.88 -3.43 3.16
N MET A 106 3.84 -2.59 2.13
CA MET A 106 4.79 -1.50 1.90
C MET A 106 4.83 -0.51 3.07
N VAL A 107 3.68 0.01 3.51
CA VAL A 107 3.65 0.96 4.62
C VAL A 107 4.17 0.35 5.91
N HIS A 108 3.88 -0.94 6.15
CA HIS A 108 4.38 -1.67 7.30
C HIS A 108 5.90 -1.77 7.27
N GLN A 109 6.49 -2.15 6.14
CA GLN A 109 7.93 -2.24 5.95
C GLN A 109 8.63 -0.89 6.12
N VAL A 110 8.08 0.19 5.55
CA VAL A 110 8.69 1.53 5.66
C VAL A 110 8.66 2.05 7.10
N VAL A 111 7.53 1.87 7.81
CA VAL A 111 7.43 2.29 9.21
C VAL A 111 8.32 1.44 10.10
N ASP A 112 8.42 0.13 9.86
CA ASP A 112 9.35 -0.76 10.56
C ASP A 112 10.80 -0.34 10.38
N THR A 113 11.20 -0.04 9.15
CA THR A 113 12.53 0.50 8.84
C THR A 113 12.80 1.82 9.54
N ALA A 114 11.82 2.72 9.59
CA ALA A 114 11.95 3.99 10.29
C ALA A 114 12.14 3.77 11.81
N ILE A 115 11.40 2.85 12.42
CA ILE A 115 11.59 2.45 13.84
C ILE A 115 13.01 1.93 14.04
N GLN A 116 13.46 1.01 13.18
CA GLN A 116 14.79 0.42 13.28
C GLN A 116 15.90 1.48 13.22
N LEU A 117 15.78 2.46 12.33
CA LEU A 117 16.74 3.56 12.19
C LEU A 117 16.76 4.51 13.40
N HIS A 118 15.62 4.68 14.07
CA HIS A 118 15.53 5.47 15.30
C HIS A 118 15.99 4.71 16.55
N GLY A 119 16.08 3.37 16.50
CA GLY A 119 16.37 2.54 17.65
C GLY A 119 15.27 2.65 18.73
N ALA A 120 15.66 2.68 20.02
CA ALA A 120 14.72 2.77 21.13
C ALA A 120 13.74 3.96 21.05
N LEU A 121 14.21 5.09 20.51
CA LEU A 121 13.38 6.29 20.30
C LEU A 121 12.20 6.00 19.36
N GLY A 122 12.42 5.23 18.29
CA GLY A 122 11.39 4.86 17.33
C GLY A 122 10.32 3.92 17.91
N TYR A 123 10.69 3.13 18.92
CA TYR A 123 9.79 2.24 19.64
C TYR A 123 9.06 2.93 20.79
N SER A 124 9.52 4.10 21.22
CA SER A 124 8.89 4.90 22.29
C SER A 124 7.65 5.66 21.77
N HIS A 125 6.91 6.27 22.68
CA HIS A 125 5.79 7.16 22.35
C HIS A 125 6.22 8.61 22.04
N ASP A 126 7.54 8.93 22.13
CA ASP A 126 8.07 10.25 21.81
C ASP A 126 8.07 10.52 20.30
N THR A 127 7.95 9.46 19.50
CA THR A 127 7.71 9.54 18.05
C THR A 127 6.38 8.88 17.69
N PRO A 128 5.75 9.25 16.57
CA PRO A 128 4.50 8.62 16.15
C PRO A 128 4.67 7.19 15.60
N LEU A 129 5.92 6.74 15.39
CA LEU A 129 6.23 5.53 14.62
C LEU A 129 5.66 4.26 15.25
N ALA A 130 5.86 4.03 16.55
CA ALA A 130 5.34 2.86 17.24
C ALA A 130 3.80 2.79 17.20
N ARG A 131 3.13 3.94 17.36
CA ARG A 131 1.67 4.03 17.25
C ARG A 131 1.20 3.75 15.81
N TRP A 132 1.91 4.26 14.81
CA TRP A 132 1.60 3.98 13.41
C TRP A 132 1.78 2.49 13.10
N TYR A 133 2.89 1.88 13.54
CA TYR A 133 3.17 0.46 13.35
C TYR A 133 2.03 -0.43 13.84
N THR A 134 1.55 -0.18 15.05
CA THR A 134 0.41 -0.91 15.62
C THR A 134 -0.86 -0.67 14.81
N GLY A 135 -1.15 0.58 14.44
CA GLY A 135 -2.37 0.96 13.72
C GLY A 135 -2.44 0.38 12.31
N ILE A 136 -1.34 0.45 11.56
CA ILE A 136 -1.28 -0.06 10.16
C ILE A 136 -1.36 -1.58 10.07
N ARG A 137 -1.09 -2.31 11.17
CA ARG A 137 -1.23 -3.79 11.16
C ARG A 137 -2.64 -4.21 10.76
N SER A 138 -3.65 -3.44 11.09
CA SER A 138 -5.05 -3.66 10.72
C SER A 138 -5.28 -3.61 9.21
N GLN A 139 -4.46 -2.88 8.45
CA GLN A 139 -4.60 -2.71 6.99
C GLN A 139 -4.50 -4.03 6.22
N ARG A 140 -3.85 -5.04 6.78
CA ARG A 140 -3.76 -6.38 6.19
C ARG A 140 -5.00 -7.25 6.45
N LEU A 141 -5.93 -6.78 7.27
CA LEU A 141 -7.13 -7.50 7.69
C LEU A 141 -8.41 -6.85 7.17
N VAL A 142 -8.50 -5.50 7.24
CA VAL A 142 -9.70 -4.76 6.84
C VAL A 142 -9.89 -4.73 5.32
N ASP A 143 -11.12 -4.49 4.88
CA ASP A 143 -11.53 -4.43 3.47
C ASP A 143 -11.19 -5.68 2.65
N GLY A 144 -11.11 -6.81 3.34
CA GLY A 144 -10.69 -8.12 2.87
C GLY A 144 -9.24 -8.45 3.27
N PRO A 145 -9.00 -9.61 3.93
CA PRO A 145 -7.66 -10.04 4.29
C PRO A 145 -6.76 -10.21 3.05
N ASP A 146 -5.45 -10.07 3.24
CA ASP A 146 -4.45 -10.23 2.17
C ASP A 146 -4.62 -11.55 1.42
N GLU A 147 -4.94 -12.63 2.13
CA GLU A 147 -5.11 -13.98 1.59
C GLU A 147 -6.27 -14.05 0.58
N VAL A 148 -7.40 -13.39 0.88
CA VAL A 148 -8.57 -13.33 -0.02
C VAL A 148 -8.22 -12.61 -1.32
N HIS A 149 -7.50 -11.49 -1.21
CA HIS A 149 -7.06 -10.74 -2.39
C HIS A 149 -6.04 -11.52 -3.22
N ARG A 150 -5.05 -12.16 -2.58
CA ARG A 150 -4.06 -13.00 -3.25
C ARG A 150 -4.71 -14.18 -3.97
N TRP A 151 -5.63 -14.88 -3.31
CA TRP A 151 -6.37 -15.99 -3.92
C TRP A 151 -7.12 -15.54 -5.18
N ARG A 152 -7.88 -14.45 -5.09
CA ARG A 152 -8.66 -13.92 -6.21
C ARG A 152 -7.78 -13.42 -7.34
N THR A 153 -6.74 -12.66 -7.02
CA THR A 153 -5.79 -12.14 -7.99
C THR A 153 -5.10 -13.27 -8.74
N GLY A 154 -4.62 -14.30 -8.02
CA GLY A 154 -4.00 -15.46 -8.62
C GLY A 154 -4.95 -16.24 -9.55
N ALA A 155 -6.20 -16.44 -9.13
CA ALA A 155 -7.21 -17.07 -9.98
C ALA A 155 -7.48 -16.27 -11.27
N ASN A 156 -7.48 -14.94 -11.21
CA ASN A 156 -7.65 -14.08 -12.39
C ASN A 156 -6.44 -14.14 -13.32
N VAL A 157 -5.22 -14.23 -12.80
CA VAL A 157 -3.99 -14.42 -13.60
C VAL A 157 -4.06 -15.72 -14.40
N ILE A 158 -4.45 -16.83 -13.75
CA ILE A 158 -4.60 -18.14 -14.40
C ILE A 158 -5.67 -18.07 -15.50
N LYS A 159 -6.85 -17.51 -15.19
CA LYS A 159 -7.94 -17.35 -16.17
C LYS A 159 -7.57 -16.48 -17.36
N ALA A 160 -6.78 -15.43 -17.15
CA ALA A 160 -6.30 -14.59 -18.23
C ALA A 160 -5.43 -15.39 -19.21
N PHE A 161 -4.53 -16.24 -18.69
CA PHE A 161 -3.70 -17.09 -19.51
C PHE A 161 -4.51 -18.14 -20.27
N GLU A 162 -5.44 -18.83 -19.60
CA GLU A 162 -6.34 -19.81 -20.23
C GLU A 162 -7.16 -19.20 -21.37
N LYS A 163 -7.58 -17.94 -21.23
CA LYS A 163 -8.43 -17.26 -22.21
C LYS A 163 -7.64 -16.62 -23.36
N TYR A 164 -6.48 -16.02 -23.06
CA TYR A 164 -5.77 -15.14 -23.99
C TYR A 164 -4.35 -15.63 -24.34
N GLY A 165 -3.85 -16.69 -23.73
CA GLY A 165 -2.47 -17.15 -23.88
C GLY A 165 -1.43 -16.21 -23.24
N THR A 166 -1.88 -15.20 -22.47
CA THR A 166 -1.01 -14.23 -21.78
C THR A 166 -1.66 -13.79 -20.46
N THR A 167 -0.82 -13.39 -19.51
CA THR A 167 -1.25 -12.85 -18.22
C THR A 167 -1.30 -11.31 -18.19
N ALA A 168 -0.98 -10.64 -19.29
CA ALA A 168 -0.79 -9.19 -19.35
C ALA A 168 -1.97 -8.39 -18.79
N SER A 169 -3.21 -8.74 -19.19
CA SER A 169 -4.43 -8.06 -18.72
C SER A 169 -4.65 -8.18 -17.21
N ALA A 170 -4.16 -9.25 -16.58
CA ALA A 170 -4.24 -9.43 -15.12
C ALA A 170 -3.10 -8.75 -14.35
N CYS A 171 -2.09 -8.24 -15.06
CA CYS A 171 -0.90 -7.58 -14.51
C CYS A 171 -0.81 -6.09 -14.86
N GLY A 172 -1.92 -5.46 -15.30
CA GLY A 172 -1.94 -4.05 -15.67
C GLY A 172 -1.45 -3.76 -17.09
N GLY A 173 -1.41 -4.76 -17.97
CA GLY A 173 -0.95 -4.62 -19.36
C GLY A 173 -1.86 -3.83 -20.30
N GLU A 174 -3.03 -3.40 -19.84
CA GLU A 174 -3.99 -2.56 -20.61
C GLU A 174 -3.70 -1.04 -20.48
N LEU A 175 -2.52 -0.69 -19.99
CA LEU A 175 -2.14 0.71 -19.71
C LEU A 175 -1.99 1.59 -20.96
N PHE A 176 -1.90 1.02 -22.15
CA PHE A 176 -1.41 1.72 -23.34
C PHE A 176 -2.28 1.51 -24.60
N GLU A 177 -3.55 1.12 -24.43
CA GLU A 177 -4.54 1.13 -25.51
C GLU A 177 -5.37 2.40 -25.53
#